data_2009061a531deb3cf92d7337874ed32b
#
_entry.id   2009061a531deb3cf92d7337874ed32b
#
_cell.length_a   1.000
_cell.length_b   1.000
_cell.length_c   1.000
_cell.angle_alpha   90.00
_cell.angle_beta   90.00
_cell.angle_gamma   90.00
#
_symmetry.space_group_name_H-M   'P 1'
#
loop_
_entity.id
_entity.type
_entity.pdbx_description
1 polymer ?
#
loop_
_entity_poly.entity_id
_entity_poly.type
_entity_poly.pdbx_seq_one_letter_code
_entity_poly.pdbx_strand_id
1 'polypeptide(L)'
;MDDKTKEAINEVHKHLIHQYNVETCALEMKLHQARQRRMENKIQRYFNSTPIRHAFARWMTYATYTNRTYTIAELVDEIGSNRQTISDIVKDCEAEGWISVDRRDNRCDCKATSTLVEKFEDYCNHRRQVVTNIIAVAYTQLRNFEQTMSIGLAPNNDDYTNLIDVVNDEKIVK
;
A
#
# COMPACT_ATOMS: atom_id res chain seq x y z
N MET A 1 3.86 10.20 -39.48
CA MET A 1 4.41 11.13 -38.48
C MET A 1 5.89 11.29 -38.77
N ASP A 2 6.37 12.51 -38.92
CA ASP A 2 7.79 12.74 -39.21
C ASP A 2 8.69 12.49 -37.98
N ASP A 3 9.99 12.34 -38.20
CA ASP A 3 10.92 11.98 -37.14
C ASP A 3 11.11 13.10 -36.09
N LYS A 4 10.97 14.36 -36.50
CA LYS A 4 11.02 15.50 -35.57
C LYS A 4 9.83 15.51 -34.62
N THR A 5 8.64 15.16 -35.12
CA THR A 5 7.43 15.05 -34.27
C THR A 5 7.56 13.90 -33.29
N LYS A 6 8.12 12.74 -33.69
CA LYS A 6 8.38 11.62 -32.79
C LYS A 6 9.37 12.00 -31.67
N GLU A 7 10.45 12.69 -32.04
CA GLU A 7 11.46 13.13 -31.09
C GLU A 7 10.87 14.11 -30.06
N ALA A 8 10.06 15.08 -30.51
CA ALA A 8 9.39 16.02 -29.62
C ALA A 8 8.42 15.32 -28.66
N ILE A 9 7.66 14.33 -29.12
CA ILE A 9 6.76 13.51 -28.30
C ILE A 9 7.56 12.74 -27.22
N ASN A 10 8.68 12.12 -27.60
CA ASN A 10 9.52 11.39 -26.68
C ASN A 10 10.12 12.30 -25.59
N GLU A 11 10.53 13.51 -25.96
CA GLU A 11 11.06 14.47 -24.97
C GLU A 11 9.97 14.93 -23.98
N VAL A 12 8.75 15.16 -24.45
CA VAL A 12 7.62 15.47 -23.55
C VAL A 12 7.33 14.30 -22.60
N HIS A 13 7.32 13.08 -23.11
CA HIS A 13 7.09 11.88 -22.28
C HIS A 13 8.17 11.72 -21.21
N LYS A 14 9.46 11.83 -21.58
CA LYS A 14 10.57 11.80 -20.63
C LYS A 14 10.43 12.88 -19.55
N HIS A 15 10.03 14.09 -19.92
CA HIS A 15 9.82 15.18 -18.97
C HIS A 15 8.70 14.84 -17.97
N LEU A 16 7.57 14.33 -18.44
CA LEU A 16 6.45 13.94 -17.58
C LEU A 16 6.82 12.79 -16.63
N ILE A 17 7.54 11.77 -17.12
CA ILE A 17 8.06 10.69 -16.27
C ILE A 17 9.02 11.26 -15.21
N HIS A 18 9.94 12.14 -15.60
CA HIS A 18 10.86 12.75 -14.64
C HIS A 18 10.11 13.53 -13.56
N GLN A 19 9.12 14.35 -13.94
CA GLN A 19 8.30 15.09 -12.99
C GLN A 19 7.54 14.15 -12.03
N TYR A 20 6.92 13.10 -12.57
CA TYR A 20 6.23 12.10 -11.76
C TYR A 20 7.19 11.43 -10.76
N ASN A 21 8.40 11.06 -11.18
CA ASN A 21 9.39 10.45 -10.30
C ASN A 21 9.83 11.40 -9.18
N VAL A 22 10.05 12.69 -9.48
CA VAL A 22 10.40 13.71 -8.47
C VAL A 22 9.28 13.84 -7.44
N GLU A 23 8.03 13.93 -7.89
CA GLU A 23 6.89 14.06 -6.98
C GLU A 23 6.64 12.77 -6.18
N THR A 24 6.91 11.60 -6.75
CA THR A 24 6.88 10.32 -6.03
C THR A 24 7.92 10.31 -4.91
N CYS A 25 9.15 10.73 -5.17
CA CYS A 25 10.17 10.86 -4.13
C CYS A 25 9.74 11.83 -3.03
N ALA A 26 9.18 12.99 -3.40
CA ALA A 26 8.67 13.97 -2.44
C ALA A 26 7.53 13.40 -1.58
N LEU A 27 6.61 12.63 -2.19
CA LEU A 27 5.54 11.93 -1.48
C LEU A 27 6.10 10.94 -0.45
N GLU A 28 7.05 10.08 -0.85
CA GLU A 28 7.63 9.08 0.06
C GLU A 28 8.38 9.75 1.23
N MET A 29 9.10 10.84 0.97
CA MET A 29 9.75 11.64 2.02
C MET A 29 8.73 12.21 3.01
N LYS A 30 7.62 12.76 2.54
CA LYS A 30 6.54 13.29 3.40
C LYS A 30 5.87 12.19 4.22
N LEU A 31 5.59 11.05 3.61
CA LEU A 31 5.03 9.90 4.33
C LEU A 31 6.01 9.36 5.39
N HIS A 32 7.32 9.32 5.08
CA HIS A 32 8.33 8.95 6.05
C HIS A 32 8.37 9.93 7.24
N GLN A 33 8.43 11.23 6.99
CA GLN A 33 8.42 12.26 8.03
C GLN A 33 7.15 12.18 8.90
N ALA A 34 5.99 11.94 8.27
CA ALA A 34 4.74 11.77 9.00
C ALA A 34 4.75 10.53 9.91
N ARG A 35 5.36 9.43 9.47
CA ARG A 35 5.56 8.23 10.32
C ARG A 35 6.44 8.55 11.53
N GLN A 36 7.53 9.27 11.34
CA GLN A 36 8.43 9.66 12.44
C GLN A 36 7.72 10.52 13.50
N ARG A 37 6.94 11.52 13.09
CA ARG A 37 6.19 12.39 14.02
C ARG A 37 5.12 11.64 14.82
N ARG A 38 4.60 10.53 14.31
CA ARG A 38 3.56 9.73 14.96
C ARG A 38 4.10 8.69 15.96
N MET A 39 5.41 8.60 16.14
CA MET A 39 6.04 7.66 17.09
C MET A 39 5.73 7.97 18.56
N GLU A 40 5.06 9.08 18.87
CA GLU A 40 4.58 9.41 20.22
C GLU A 40 3.43 8.48 20.67
N ASN A 41 2.61 8.03 19.73
CA ASN A 41 1.50 7.11 20.03
C ASN A 41 2.02 5.67 20.17
N LYS A 42 1.65 5.00 21.30
CA LYS A 42 2.08 3.63 21.62
C LYS A 42 1.80 2.64 20.50
N ILE A 43 0.57 2.63 19.97
CA ILE A 43 0.15 1.71 18.90
C ILE A 43 0.95 1.94 17.61
N GLN A 44 1.15 3.19 17.21
CA GLN A 44 1.90 3.52 16.01
C GLN A 44 3.40 3.24 16.18
N ARG A 45 3.97 3.50 17.35
CA ARG A 45 5.34 3.12 17.68
C ARG A 45 5.55 1.62 17.57
N TYR A 46 4.64 0.83 18.12
CA TYR A 46 4.71 -0.63 18.07
C TYR A 46 4.70 -1.14 16.62
N PHE A 47 3.71 -0.72 15.82
CA PHE A 47 3.57 -1.23 14.46
C PHE A 47 4.58 -0.65 13.45
N ASN A 48 5.18 0.50 13.73
CA ASN A 48 6.25 1.05 12.89
C ASN A 48 7.66 0.59 13.31
N SER A 49 7.79 -0.20 14.38
CA SER A 49 9.10 -0.63 14.90
C SER A 49 9.80 -1.67 14.01
N THR A 50 9.07 -2.51 13.30
CA THR A 50 9.63 -3.50 12.37
C THR A 50 8.72 -3.66 11.13
N PRO A 51 9.28 -4.07 9.98
CA PRO A 51 8.49 -4.38 8.78
C PRO A 51 7.41 -5.44 9.03
N ILE A 52 7.71 -6.48 9.81
CA ILE A 52 6.76 -7.56 10.12
C ILE A 52 5.56 -7.03 10.93
N ARG A 53 5.79 -6.22 11.97
CA ARG A 53 4.71 -5.60 12.75
C ARG A 53 3.87 -4.65 11.90
N HIS A 54 4.52 -3.91 11.01
CA HIS A 54 3.83 -3.03 10.07
C HIS A 54 2.93 -3.84 9.11
N ALA A 55 3.43 -4.91 8.51
CA ALA A 55 2.66 -5.81 7.66
C ALA A 55 1.48 -6.42 8.44
N PHE A 56 1.74 -6.95 9.65
CA PHE A 56 0.70 -7.51 10.52
C PHE A 56 -0.47 -6.55 10.74
N ALA A 57 -0.21 -5.27 11.06
CA ALA A 57 -1.27 -4.28 11.23
C ALA A 57 -2.11 -4.11 9.95
N ARG A 58 -1.48 -4.15 8.76
CA ARG A 58 -2.17 -4.05 7.47
C ARG A 58 -3.08 -5.25 7.22
N TRP A 59 -2.59 -6.46 7.45
CA TRP A 59 -3.40 -7.67 7.32
C TRP A 59 -4.58 -7.68 8.29
N MET A 60 -4.41 -7.24 9.54
CA MET A 60 -5.50 -7.16 10.51
C MET A 60 -6.57 -6.14 10.11
N THR A 61 -6.18 -4.95 9.65
CA THR A 61 -7.14 -3.94 9.18
C THR A 61 -7.82 -4.37 7.88
N TYR A 62 -7.09 -4.97 6.94
CA TYR A 62 -7.65 -5.53 5.72
C TYR A 62 -8.70 -6.62 6.02
N ALA A 63 -8.40 -7.54 6.94
CA ALA A 63 -9.33 -8.55 7.41
C ALA A 63 -10.65 -7.93 7.89
N THR A 64 -10.56 -6.84 8.65
CA THR A 64 -11.74 -6.15 9.17
C THR A 64 -12.57 -5.51 8.06
N TYR A 65 -11.93 -4.83 7.09
CA TYR A 65 -12.64 -4.21 5.96
C TYR A 65 -13.27 -5.24 5.02
N THR A 66 -12.66 -6.41 4.88
CA THR A 66 -13.17 -7.50 4.03
C THR A 66 -14.06 -8.50 4.79
N ASN A 67 -14.37 -8.22 6.07
CA ASN A 67 -15.12 -9.09 6.96
C ASN A 67 -14.57 -10.52 7.04
N ARG A 68 -13.24 -10.65 7.06
CA ARG A 68 -12.49 -11.91 7.20
C ARG A 68 -11.80 -11.96 8.57
N THR A 69 -11.30 -13.15 8.92
CA THR A 69 -10.36 -13.38 10.01
C THR A 69 -9.14 -14.08 9.44
N TYR A 70 -8.00 -13.96 10.11
CA TYR A 70 -6.79 -14.69 9.77
C TYR A 70 -6.33 -15.53 10.94
N THR A 71 -5.98 -16.78 10.65
CA THR A 71 -5.27 -17.64 11.61
C THR A 71 -3.78 -17.28 11.67
N ILE A 72 -3.11 -17.73 12.74
CA ILE A 72 -1.65 -17.54 12.85
C ILE A 72 -0.92 -18.21 11.68
N ALA A 73 -1.39 -19.34 11.18
CA ALA A 73 -0.77 -20.03 10.03
C ALA A 73 -0.88 -19.19 8.75
N GLU A 74 -2.07 -18.69 8.43
CA GLU A 74 -2.28 -17.82 7.29
C GLU A 74 -1.43 -16.53 7.40
N LEU A 75 -1.32 -15.93 8.58
CA LEU A 75 -0.47 -14.75 8.80
C LEU A 75 1.03 -15.03 8.62
N VAL A 76 1.48 -16.22 8.97
CA VAL A 76 2.86 -16.67 8.73
C VAL A 76 3.15 -16.71 7.24
N ASP A 77 2.25 -17.29 6.45
CA ASP A 77 2.39 -17.44 5.00
C ASP A 77 2.29 -16.06 4.29
N GLU A 78 1.29 -15.25 4.63
CA GLU A 78 1.04 -13.95 4.02
C GLU A 78 2.13 -12.90 4.33
N ILE A 79 2.68 -12.93 5.55
CA ILE A 79 3.72 -11.96 5.98
C ILE A 79 5.13 -12.47 5.67
N GLY A 80 5.30 -13.75 5.39
CA GLY A 80 6.60 -14.36 5.15
C GLY A 80 7.48 -14.37 6.40
N SER A 81 6.91 -14.73 7.58
CA SER A 81 7.62 -14.74 8.86
C SER A 81 7.49 -16.10 9.55
N ASN A 82 8.23 -16.30 10.65
CA ASN A 82 8.12 -17.53 11.42
C ASN A 82 6.93 -17.48 12.40
N ARG A 83 6.43 -18.67 12.76
CA ARG A 83 5.26 -18.84 13.66
C ARG A 83 5.45 -18.20 15.03
N GLN A 84 6.67 -18.28 15.60
CA GLN A 84 6.94 -17.72 16.93
C GLN A 84 6.78 -16.20 16.90
N THR A 85 7.38 -15.53 15.92
CA THR A 85 7.29 -14.07 15.76
C THR A 85 5.83 -13.61 15.60
N ILE A 86 5.04 -14.29 14.75
CA ILE A 86 3.61 -13.94 14.57
C ILE A 86 2.83 -14.20 15.86
N SER A 87 3.07 -15.32 16.56
CA SER A 87 2.43 -15.64 17.83
C SER A 87 2.71 -14.59 18.90
N ASP A 88 3.95 -14.10 18.99
CA ASP A 88 4.34 -13.07 19.97
C ASP A 88 3.68 -11.73 19.65
N ILE A 89 3.60 -11.35 18.36
CA ILE A 89 2.86 -10.15 17.93
C ILE A 89 1.37 -10.28 18.28
N VAL A 90 0.75 -11.43 18.03
CA VAL A 90 -0.66 -11.68 18.39
C VAL A 90 -0.88 -11.52 19.88
N LYS A 91 -0.01 -12.11 20.74
CA LYS A 91 -0.10 -11.96 22.21
C LYS A 91 0.03 -10.50 22.64
N ASP A 92 1.04 -9.79 22.13
CA ASP A 92 1.24 -8.38 22.44
C ASP A 92 0.00 -7.54 22.06
N CYS A 93 -0.52 -7.73 20.85
CA CYS A 93 -1.65 -6.97 20.33
C CYS A 93 -2.97 -7.30 21.03
N GLU A 94 -3.18 -8.56 21.42
CA GLU A 94 -4.35 -8.98 22.19
C GLU A 94 -4.30 -8.37 23.61
N ALA A 95 -3.15 -8.42 24.27
CA ALA A 95 -2.95 -7.84 25.61
C ALA A 95 -3.20 -6.33 25.63
N GLU A 96 -2.88 -5.64 24.54
CA GLU A 96 -3.13 -4.20 24.36
C GLU A 96 -4.54 -3.86 23.85
N GLY A 97 -5.36 -4.87 23.55
CA GLY A 97 -6.70 -4.66 23.02
C GLY A 97 -6.76 -4.13 21.58
N TRP A 98 -5.67 -4.28 20.81
CA TRP A 98 -5.63 -3.83 19.41
C TRP A 98 -6.21 -4.83 18.44
N ILE A 99 -6.23 -6.12 18.82
CA ILE A 99 -6.89 -7.19 18.10
C ILE A 99 -7.79 -7.99 19.06
N SER A 100 -8.80 -8.63 18.50
CA SER A 100 -9.56 -9.70 19.14
C SER A 100 -9.12 -11.04 18.60
N VAL A 101 -9.04 -12.04 19.46
CA VAL A 101 -8.64 -13.40 19.12
C VAL A 101 -9.74 -14.36 19.57
N ASP A 102 -10.34 -15.05 18.60
CA ASP A 102 -11.31 -16.11 18.85
C ASP A 102 -10.61 -17.47 18.78
N ARG A 103 -10.64 -18.20 19.88
CA ARG A 103 -9.98 -19.50 20.02
C ARG A 103 -11.02 -20.61 20.05
N ARG A 104 -11.13 -21.40 18.96
CA ARG A 104 -12.02 -22.55 18.84
C ARG A 104 -11.26 -23.74 18.27
N ASP A 105 -11.42 -24.90 18.86
CA ASP A 105 -10.96 -26.19 18.32
C ASP A 105 -9.55 -26.18 17.71
N ASN A 106 -8.55 -25.68 18.44
CA ASN A 106 -7.17 -25.49 17.98
C ASN A 106 -6.96 -24.43 16.89
N ARG A 107 -7.99 -23.66 16.52
CA ARG A 107 -7.93 -22.52 15.62
C ARG A 107 -7.89 -21.22 16.43
N CYS A 108 -7.13 -20.25 15.93
CA CYS A 108 -6.95 -18.94 16.55
C CYS A 108 -7.21 -17.89 15.48
N ASP A 109 -8.43 -17.39 15.44
CA ASP A 109 -8.91 -16.41 14.46
C ASP A 109 -8.68 -14.99 14.98
N CYS A 110 -7.89 -14.19 14.26
CA CYS A 110 -7.50 -12.85 14.63
C CYS A 110 -8.23 -11.80 13.80
N LYS A 111 -8.63 -10.70 14.43
CA LYS A 111 -9.28 -9.55 13.78
C LYS A 111 -8.89 -8.25 14.49
N ALA A 112 -8.77 -7.13 13.77
CA ALA A 112 -8.54 -5.83 14.36
C ALA A 112 -9.75 -5.37 15.20
N THR A 113 -9.48 -4.70 16.32
CA THR A 113 -10.49 -3.96 17.07
C THR A 113 -10.69 -2.57 16.47
N SER A 114 -11.76 -1.85 16.89
CA SER A 114 -12.00 -0.45 16.50
C SER A 114 -10.78 0.44 16.78
N THR A 115 -10.08 0.21 17.89
CA THR A 115 -8.87 0.98 18.25
C THR A 115 -7.78 0.91 17.19
N LEU A 116 -7.52 -0.27 16.62
CA LEU A 116 -6.53 -0.41 15.54
C LEU A 116 -7.06 0.17 14.23
N VAL A 117 -8.34 -0.06 13.91
CA VAL A 117 -8.99 0.44 12.69
C VAL A 117 -8.97 1.97 12.65
N GLU A 118 -9.40 2.65 13.71
CA GLU A 118 -9.40 4.11 13.81
C GLU A 118 -8.00 4.72 13.57
N LYS A 119 -6.96 4.11 14.13
CA LYS A 119 -5.58 4.56 13.91
C LYS A 119 -5.10 4.35 12.48
N PHE A 120 -5.61 3.32 11.81
CA PHE A 120 -5.36 3.11 10.41
C PHE A 120 -6.12 4.11 9.53
N GLU A 121 -7.36 4.43 9.87
CA GLU A 121 -8.17 5.45 9.19
C GLU A 121 -7.53 6.85 9.29
N ASP A 122 -7.03 7.23 10.46
CA ASP A 122 -6.25 8.46 10.66
C ASP A 122 -5.05 8.51 9.69
N TYR A 123 -4.35 7.38 9.54
CA TYR A 123 -3.25 7.28 8.57
C TYR A 123 -3.74 7.40 7.13
N CYS A 124 -4.83 6.72 6.76
CA CYS A 124 -5.39 6.77 5.41
C CYS A 124 -5.86 8.17 5.03
N ASN A 125 -6.51 8.88 5.96
CA ASN A 125 -6.94 10.26 5.75
C ASN A 125 -5.76 11.20 5.50
N HIS A 126 -4.71 11.09 6.32
CA HIS A 126 -3.49 11.86 6.11
C HIS A 126 -2.83 11.50 4.78
N ARG A 127 -2.68 10.20 4.47
CA ARG A 127 -2.09 9.75 3.21
C ARG A 127 -2.85 10.30 2.01
N ARG A 128 -4.18 10.25 2.03
CA ARG A 128 -5.03 10.80 0.97
C ARG A 128 -4.74 12.28 0.73
N GLN A 129 -4.68 13.09 1.78
CA GLN A 129 -4.36 14.51 1.68
C GLN A 129 -2.97 14.75 1.06
N VAL A 130 -1.95 14.02 1.53
CA VAL A 130 -0.58 14.17 1.03
C VAL A 130 -0.48 13.73 -0.43
N VAL A 131 -1.10 12.62 -0.81
CA VAL A 131 -1.13 12.11 -2.21
C VAL A 131 -1.81 13.14 -3.12
N THR A 132 -2.98 13.63 -2.74
CA THR A 132 -3.73 14.61 -3.55
C THR A 132 -2.94 15.90 -3.76
N ASN A 133 -2.22 16.36 -2.73
CA ASN A 133 -1.50 17.64 -2.79
C ASN A 133 -0.14 17.55 -3.51
N ILE A 134 0.45 16.37 -3.64
CA ILE A 134 1.80 16.23 -4.18
C ILE A 134 1.80 15.59 -5.58
N ILE A 135 1.16 14.44 -5.74
CA ILE A 135 1.36 13.61 -6.94
C ILE A 135 0.18 13.61 -7.91
N ALA A 136 -1.01 14.03 -7.48
CA ALA A 136 -2.22 13.89 -8.29
C ALA A 136 -2.12 14.60 -9.65
N VAL A 137 -1.47 15.75 -9.72
CA VAL A 137 -1.32 16.54 -10.95
C VAL A 137 -0.38 15.83 -11.92
N ALA A 138 0.83 15.48 -11.48
CA ALA A 138 1.82 14.83 -12.34
C ALA A 138 1.34 13.46 -12.82
N TYR A 139 0.72 12.66 -11.95
CA TYR A 139 0.12 11.38 -12.34
C TYR A 139 -0.97 11.56 -13.41
N THR A 140 -1.85 12.55 -13.22
CA THR A 140 -2.94 12.80 -14.19
C THR A 140 -2.39 13.28 -15.53
N GLN A 141 -1.39 14.15 -15.55
CA GLN A 141 -0.75 14.62 -16.76
C GLN A 141 -0.07 13.49 -17.53
N LEU A 142 0.73 12.67 -16.85
CA LEU A 142 1.40 11.52 -17.44
C LEU A 142 0.38 10.52 -18.02
N ARG A 143 -0.62 10.15 -17.24
CA ARG A 143 -1.67 9.22 -17.65
C ARG A 143 -2.44 9.73 -18.87
N ASN A 144 -2.85 11.00 -18.87
CA ASN A 144 -3.57 11.59 -20.00
C ASN A 144 -2.71 11.61 -21.26
N PHE A 145 -1.42 11.93 -21.14
CA PHE A 145 -0.48 11.89 -22.24
C PHE A 145 -0.36 10.48 -22.82
N GLU A 146 -0.13 9.48 -21.98
CA GLU A 146 0.01 8.08 -22.40
C GLU A 146 -1.29 7.54 -23.03
N GLN A 147 -2.46 7.87 -22.50
CA GLN A 147 -3.74 7.52 -23.09
C GLN A 147 -3.94 8.17 -24.45
N THR A 148 -3.59 9.44 -24.62
CA THR A 148 -3.69 10.13 -25.91
C THR A 148 -2.77 9.49 -26.94
N MET A 149 -1.55 9.12 -26.54
CA MET A 149 -0.58 8.46 -27.42
C MET A 149 -1.00 7.03 -27.78
N SER A 150 -1.61 6.28 -26.87
CA SER A 150 -2.09 4.91 -27.14
C SER A 150 -3.29 4.86 -28.10
N ILE A 151 -4.10 5.91 -28.16
CA ILE A 151 -5.19 6.06 -29.14
C ILE A 151 -4.63 6.37 -30.54
N GLY A 152 -3.48 7.06 -30.62
CA GLY A 152 -2.87 7.50 -31.88
C GLY A 152 -1.76 6.61 -32.43
N LEU A 153 -1.18 5.78 -31.60
CA LEU A 153 -0.05 4.91 -31.92
C LEU A 153 -0.41 3.49 -31.49
N ALA A 154 -0.64 2.59 -32.42
CA ALA A 154 -0.79 1.17 -32.09
C ALA A 154 0.49 0.72 -31.33
N PRO A 155 0.40 0.17 -30.11
CA PRO A 155 1.55 -0.06 -29.29
C PRO A 155 2.37 -1.26 -29.77
N ASN A 156 3.69 -1.09 -29.86
CA ASN A 156 4.60 -2.21 -29.65
C ASN A 156 4.66 -2.44 -28.13
N ASN A 157 3.95 -3.45 -27.67
CA ASN A 157 3.49 -3.59 -26.31
C ASN A 157 4.23 -4.70 -25.55
N ASP A 158 5.55 -4.63 -25.38
CA ASP A 158 6.24 -5.69 -24.64
C ASP A 158 6.79 -5.29 -23.24
N ASP A 159 6.82 -3.99 -22.90
CA ASP A 159 7.49 -3.57 -21.66
C ASP A 159 6.58 -3.07 -20.52
N TYR A 160 5.29 -2.84 -20.75
CA TYR A 160 4.39 -2.27 -19.72
C TYR A 160 3.31 -3.21 -19.18
N THR A 161 3.19 -4.42 -19.72
CA THR A 161 2.17 -5.41 -19.32
C THR A 161 2.36 -5.89 -17.88
N ASN A 162 3.58 -5.92 -17.36
CA ASN A 162 3.88 -6.45 -16.03
C ASN A 162 3.46 -5.54 -14.86
N LEU A 163 3.21 -4.25 -15.08
CA LEU A 163 2.81 -3.33 -14.00
C LEU A 163 1.29 -3.18 -13.89
N ILE A 164 0.56 -3.41 -14.98
CA ILE A 164 -0.91 -3.34 -15.00
C ILE A 164 -1.53 -4.66 -14.52
N ASP A 165 -0.89 -5.79 -14.78
CA ASP A 165 -1.36 -7.12 -14.37
C ASP A 165 -1.33 -7.32 -12.83
N VAL A 166 -0.44 -6.61 -12.12
CA VAL A 166 -0.39 -6.61 -10.64
C VAL A 166 -1.60 -5.88 -10.03
N VAL A 167 -2.21 -4.95 -10.74
CA VAL A 167 -3.36 -4.16 -10.24
C VAL A 167 -4.70 -4.80 -10.62
N ASN A 168 -4.73 -5.60 -11.69
CA ASN A 168 -5.95 -6.21 -12.23
C ASN A 168 -6.06 -7.72 -11.95
N ASP A 169 -5.22 -8.29 -11.12
CA ASP A 169 -5.31 -9.71 -10.76
C ASP A 169 -6.54 -9.93 -9.86
N GLU A 170 -7.71 -10.07 -10.50
CA GLU A 170 -9.01 -10.42 -9.88
C GLU A 170 -8.99 -11.78 -9.13
N LYS A 171 -7.85 -12.43 -9.03
CA LYS A 171 -7.68 -13.64 -8.23
C LYS A 171 -7.61 -13.41 -6.72
N ILE A 172 -7.59 -12.16 -6.26
CA ILE A 172 -7.63 -11.82 -4.82
C ILE A 172 -9.08 -11.79 -4.28
N VAL A 173 -10.08 -11.95 -5.15
CA VAL A 173 -11.50 -11.97 -4.76
C VAL A 173 -12.16 -13.28 -5.24
N LYS A 174 -11.74 -14.40 -4.65
CA LYS A 174 -12.56 -15.62 -4.55
C LYS A 174 -12.31 -16.33 -3.24
#